data_e49e3e3ae47328745334ef2de3743692
#
_entry.id   e49e3e3ae47328745334ef2de3743692
#
_cell.length_a   1.000
_cell.length_b   1.000
_cell.length_c   1.000
_cell.angle_alpha   90.00
_cell.angle_beta   90.00
_cell.angle_gamma   90.00
#
_symmetry.space_group_name_H-M   'P 1'
#
loop_
_entity.id
_entity.type
_entity.pdbx_description
1 polymer ?
#
loop_
_entity_poly.entity_id
_entity_poly.type
_entity_poly.pdbx_seq_one_letter_code
_entity_poly.pdbx_strand_id
1 'polypeptide(L)'
;AIAMVCGGCARESRTIEPREWTLEMEKIWEIQQVGNDELLRPGEPRVADDGTLYIHDFEQHLSYSIDGDGKLVGTFAPRGDNEGEVSFYINCFPAGDHVVICAPDKLYFFTKEGQYVRAVPNNLFIRFPLAFENENEFWVAPGALGDAPGGVAMVTHVNAATGEETVVHEFPLSDTEKQPSGGALIVGLTPQILMGYDRQSDRVYFGKNNDTTIYWIDDGGTRVDSFSFTGVRQPVSETDKRNHFARFGIPDEQLASIVEALPDEMTYYSRMQIVDGFVYLLSADRIGGNQTGLNVNVFSPDGRHVYHGRIQIEDGWHIYSSPDCLQLANTTVYAVQEDESGNKKIIKYRVALPGR
;
A
#
# COMPACT_ATOMS: atom_id res chain seq x y z
N ALA A 1 27.00 -50.54 19.56
CA ALA A 1 26.19 -49.37 19.72
C ALA A 1 27.08 -48.14 19.62
N ILE A 2 27.04 -47.44 18.48
CA ILE A 2 27.79 -46.19 18.27
C ILE A 2 26.72 -45.08 18.37
N ALA A 3 26.85 -44.26 19.41
CA ALA A 3 26.01 -43.09 19.58
C ALA A 3 26.59 -41.97 18.70
N MET A 4 25.90 -41.64 17.61
CA MET A 4 26.16 -40.45 16.84
C MET A 4 25.62 -39.23 17.61
N VAL A 5 26.54 -38.45 18.16
CA VAL A 5 26.22 -37.13 18.72
C VAL A 5 26.11 -36.17 17.53
N CYS A 6 24.88 -35.87 17.09
CA CYS A 6 24.64 -34.77 16.19
C CYS A 6 24.82 -33.46 16.97
N GLY A 7 26.04 -32.91 16.90
CA GLY A 7 26.31 -31.54 17.33
C GLY A 7 25.59 -30.57 16.38
N GLY A 8 24.39 -30.14 16.73
CA GLY A 8 23.72 -29.02 16.08
C GLY A 8 24.53 -27.75 16.38
N CYS A 9 25.26 -27.26 15.39
CA CYS A 9 25.78 -25.90 15.43
C CYS A 9 24.58 -24.95 15.43
N ALA A 10 24.16 -24.51 16.60
CA ALA A 10 23.35 -23.31 16.73
C ALA A 10 24.20 -22.16 16.15
N ARG A 11 23.87 -21.73 14.94
CA ARG A 11 24.36 -20.47 14.40
C ARG A 11 23.87 -19.38 15.35
N GLU A 12 24.77 -18.85 16.18
CA GLU A 12 24.48 -17.60 16.88
C GLU A 12 24.07 -16.56 15.79
N SER A 13 22.80 -16.23 15.74
CA SER A 13 22.34 -15.11 14.96
C SER A 13 22.91 -13.85 15.62
N ARG A 14 24.04 -13.36 15.10
CA ARG A 14 24.49 -12.02 15.45
C ARG A 14 23.39 -11.08 15.02
N THR A 15 22.67 -10.54 15.98
CA THR A 15 21.74 -9.44 15.76
C THR A 15 22.59 -8.26 15.31
N ILE A 16 22.66 -8.06 14.00
CA ILE A 16 23.30 -6.88 13.43
C ILE A 16 22.26 -5.76 13.62
N GLU A 17 22.61 -4.74 14.39
CA GLU A 17 21.75 -3.57 14.52
C GLU A 17 21.58 -2.91 13.15
N PRO A 18 20.35 -2.52 12.78
CA PRO A 18 20.09 -1.86 11.50
C PRO A 18 20.86 -0.53 11.47
N ARG A 19 21.36 -0.19 10.29
CA ARG A 19 22.06 1.09 10.09
C ARG A 19 21.02 2.21 9.97
N GLU A 20 21.36 3.36 10.51
CA GLU A 20 20.57 4.56 10.26
C GLU A 20 20.69 4.94 8.77
N TRP A 21 19.54 5.18 8.14
CA TRP A 21 19.47 5.61 6.76
C TRP A 21 19.14 7.10 6.70
N THR A 22 20.11 7.88 6.30
CA THR A 22 19.91 9.30 6.00
C THR A 22 19.49 9.40 4.54
N LEU A 23 18.25 9.77 4.31
CA LEU A 23 17.70 9.92 2.97
C LEU A 23 18.02 11.33 2.43
N GLU A 24 18.87 11.37 1.43
CA GLU A 24 19.05 12.58 0.61
C GLU A 24 18.07 12.52 -0.57
N MET A 25 17.18 13.52 -0.67
CA MET A 25 16.19 13.64 -1.74
C MET A 25 16.56 14.81 -2.65
N GLU A 26 16.77 14.52 -3.93
CA GLU A 26 16.95 15.52 -4.98
C GLU A 26 15.66 15.65 -5.78
N LYS A 27 15.02 16.81 -5.77
CA LYS A 27 13.82 17.06 -6.57
C LYS A 27 14.15 16.99 -8.06
N ILE A 28 13.43 16.08 -8.76
CA ILE A 28 13.54 15.94 -10.23
C ILE A 28 12.52 16.86 -10.91
N TRP A 29 11.26 16.75 -10.53
CA TRP A 29 10.17 17.59 -11.02
C TRP A 29 9.03 17.68 -10.01
N GLU A 30 8.21 18.71 -10.16
CA GLU A 30 6.93 18.84 -9.46
C GLU A 30 5.88 19.38 -10.43
N ILE A 31 4.63 18.95 -10.24
CA ILE A 31 3.47 19.38 -11.04
C ILE A 31 2.29 19.67 -10.12
N GLN A 32 1.60 20.78 -10.37
CA GLN A 32 0.36 21.17 -9.70
C GLN A 32 -0.86 21.02 -10.63
N GLN A 33 -0.59 20.82 -11.92
CA GLN A 33 -1.59 20.62 -12.97
C GLN A 33 -1.17 19.44 -13.84
N VAL A 34 -2.13 18.63 -14.27
CA VAL A 34 -1.93 17.55 -15.21
C VAL A 34 -2.60 17.95 -16.53
N GLY A 35 -1.77 18.25 -17.55
CA GLY A 35 -2.28 18.91 -18.75
C GLY A 35 -2.78 20.32 -18.45
N ASN A 36 -4.09 20.56 -18.59
CA ASN A 36 -4.74 21.81 -18.23
C ASN A 36 -5.57 21.72 -16.93
N ASP A 37 -5.57 20.57 -16.30
CA ASP A 37 -6.43 20.29 -15.15
C ASP A 37 -5.66 20.50 -13.83
N GLU A 38 -6.22 21.26 -12.91
CA GLU A 38 -5.69 21.39 -11.54
C GLU A 38 -5.91 20.09 -10.77
N LEU A 39 -5.00 19.76 -9.87
CA LEU A 39 -5.17 18.64 -8.95
C LEU A 39 -6.11 19.05 -7.82
N LEU A 40 -7.33 18.55 -7.85
CA LEU A 40 -8.37 18.90 -6.88
C LEU A 40 -8.40 17.91 -5.70
N ARG A 41 -8.45 16.61 -5.99
CA ARG A 41 -8.49 15.54 -5.00
C ARG A 41 -7.73 14.31 -5.49
N PRO A 42 -6.40 14.44 -5.69
CA PRO A 42 -5.58 13.33 -6.18
C PRO A 42 -5.53 12.18 -5.17
N GLY A 43 -5.59 10.96 -5.67
CA GLY A 43 -5.44 9.74 -4.88
C GLY A 43 -3.99 9.29 -4.72
N GLU A 44 -3.83 8.00 -4.47
CA GLU A 44 -2.52 7.38 -4.34
C GLU A 44 -1.78 7.34 -5.69
N PRO A 45 -0.50 7.75 -5.74
CA PRO A 45 0.33 7.54 -6.90
C PRO A 45 0.65 6.05 -7.05
N ARG A 46 0.61 5.53 -8.27
CA ARG A 46 1.04 4.17 -8.62
C ARG A 46 2.02 4.25 -9.77
N VAL A 47 3.17 3.63 -9.60
CA VAL A 47 4.26 3.72 -10.56
C VAL A 47 4.51 2.36 -11.20
N ALA A 48 4.52 2.31 -12.52
CA ALA A 48 4.93 1.14 -13.28
C ALA A 48 6.46 1.04 -13.36
N ASP A 49 6.97 -0.13 -13.80
CA ASP A 49 8.41 -0.39 -13.88
C ASP A 49 9.14 0.52 -14.86
N ASP A 50 8.46 0.98 -15.90
CA ASP A 50 8.99 1.95 -16.86
C ASP A 50 8.99 3.40 -16.35
N GLY A 51 8.53 3.63 -15.12
CA GLY A 51 8.45 4.94 -14.48
C GLY A 51 7.20 5.73 -14.81
N THR A 52 6.25 5.15 -15.55
CA THR A 52 4.93 5.78 -15.78
C THR A 52 4.18 5.85 -14.46
N LEU A 53 3.72 7.04 -14.12
CA LEU A 53 2.92 7.31 -12.93
C LEU A 53 1.44 7.33 -13.30
N TYR A 54 0.64 6.60 -12.54
CA TYR A 54 -0.82 6.62 -12.60
C TYR A 54 -1.38 7.29 -11.36
N ILE A 55 -2.37 8.16 -11.55
CA ILE A 55 -3.07 8.83 -10.46
C ILE A 55 -4.52 9.10 -10.86
N HIS A 56 -5.43 8.96 -9.90
CA HIS A 56 -6.84 9.32 -10.07
C HIS A 56 -7.14 10.59 -9.30
N ASP A 57 -7.87 11.52 -9.90
CA ASP A 57 -8.44 12.64 -9.19
C ASP A 57 -9.92 12.36 -8.89
N PHE A 58 -10.25 12.21 -7.61
CA PHE A 58 -11.60 11.85 -7.15
C PHE A 58 -12.62 12.97 -7.34
N GLU A 59 -12.19 14.22 -7.43
CA GLU A 59 -13.10 15.35 -7.67
C GLU A 59 -13.40 15.51 -9.15
N GLN A 60 -12.40 15.30 -9.99
CA GLN A 60 -12.56 15.33 -11.44
C GLN A 60 -13.11 14.01 -11.99
N HIS A 61 -13.11 12.96 -11.20
CA HIS A 61 -13.50 11.62 -11.62
C HIS A 61 -12.75 11.14 -12.88
N LEU A 62 -11.45 11.33 -12.89
CA LEU A 62 -10.59 11.05 -14.03
C LEU A 62 -9.23 10.50 -13.58
N SER A 63 -8.70 9.55 -14.32
CA SER A 63 -7.36 9.02 -14.10
C SER A 63 -6.40 9.56 -15.15
N TYR A 64 -5.16 9.75 -14.73
CA TYR A 64 -4.07 10.26 -15.56
C TYR A 64 -2.91 9.27 -15.60
N SER A 65 -2.28 9.14 -16.76
CA SER A 65 -0.95 8.56 -16.92
C SER A 65 0.05 9.66 -17.23
N ILE A 66 1.17 9.66 -16.50
CA ILE A 66 2.21 10.69 -16.54
C ILE A 66 3.55 10.00 -16.75
N ASP A 67 4.35 10.46 -17.70
CA ASP A 67 5.63 9.85 -17.98
C ASP A 67 6.72 10.16 -16.92
N GLY A 68 7.89 9.56 -17.08
CA GLY A 68 9.02 9.75 -16.19
C GLY A 68 9.52 11.20 -16.08
N ASP A 69 9.16 12.05 -17.03
CA ASP A 69 9.52 13.47 -17.10
C ASP A 69 8.41 14.41 -16.56
N GLY A 70 7.30 13.85 -16.08
CA GLY A 70 6.16 14.61 -15.54
C GLY A 70 5.16 15.10 -16.59
N LYS A 71 5.19 14.57 -17.83
CA LYS A 71 4.28 14.96 -18.90
C LYS A 71 3.09 14.03 -18.96
N LEU A 72 1.91 14.61 -19.22
CA LEU A 72 0.69 13.83 -19.45
C LEU A 72 0.84 12.95 -20.70
N VAL A 73 0.62 11.64 -20.53
CA VAL A 73 0.57 10.63 -21.59
C VAL A 73 -0.86 10.41 -22.04
N GLY A 74 -1.78 10.25 -21.11
CA GLY A 74 -3.18 9.99 -21.40
C GLY A 74 -4.09 10.20 -20.21
N THR A 75 -5.39 10.25 -20.52
CA THR A 75 -6.47 10.30 -19.52
C THR A 75 -7.43 9.14 -19.76
N PHE A 76 -7.94 8.54 -18.68
CA PHE A 76 -8.78 7.35 -18.76
C PHE A 76 -9.72 7.21 -17.58
N ALA A 77 -10.59 6.20 -17.64
CA ALA A 77 -11.54 5.86 -16.60
C ALA A 77 -12.41 7.06 -16.13
N PRO A 78 -13.04 7.83 -17.04
CA PRO A 78 -13.99 8.84 -16.64
C PRO A 78 -15.18 8.19 -15.92
N ARG A 79 -15.87 8.97 -15.10
CA ARG A 79 -17.06 8.48 -14.39
C ARG A 79 -18.22 8.26 -15.35
N GLY A 80 -18.87 7.09 -15.24
CA GLY A 80 -20.07 6.76 -15.99
C GLY A 80 -20.35 5.26 -16.01
N ASP A 81 -21.31 4.88 -16.88
CA ASP A 81 -21.80 3.49 -17.02
C ASP A 81 -21.56 2.91 -18.43
N ASN A 82 -20.94 3.68 -19.34
CA ASN A 82 -20.60 3.20 -20.67
C ASN A 82 -19.32 2.38 -20.67
N GLU A 83 -19.01 1.78 -21.80
CA GLU A 83 -17.76 1.04 -21.99
C GLU A 83 -16.54 1.97 -21.81
N GLY A 84 -15.62 1.58 -20.94
CA GLY A 84 -14.46 2.40 -20.59
C GLY A 84 -14.73 3.47 -19.52
N GLU A 85 -15.96 3.64 -19.10
CA GLU A 85 -16.32 4.48 -17.96
C GLU A 85 -16.38 3.66 -16.67
N VAL A 86 -16.11 4.30 -15.53
CA VAL A 86 -16.05 3.66 -14.22
C VAL A 86 -17.07 4.31 -13.29
N SER A 87 -18.03 3.53 -12.80
CA SER A 87 -19.10 4.03 -11.93
C SER A 87 -18.58 4.56 -10.59
N PHE A 88 -17.59 3.86 -10.02
CA PHE A 88 -16.95 4.22 -8.77
C PHE A 88 -15.50 3.72 -8.76
N TYR A 89 -14.56 4.63 -8.59
CA TYR A 89 -13.14 4.33 -8.47
C TYR A 89 -12.77 4.00 -7.03
N ILE A 90 -12.00 2.94 -6.82
CA ILE A 90 -11.43 2.58 -5.52
C ILE A 90 -9.91 2.73 -5.54
N ASN A 91 -9.23 2.06 -6.47
CA ASN A 91 -7.77 2.08 -6.58
C ASN A 91 -7.34 1.72 -8.01
N CYS A 92 -6.05 1.94 -8.33
CA CYS A 92 -5.46 1.47 -9.58
C CYS A 92 -4.15 0.73 -9.32
N PHE A 93 -3.78 -0.15 -10.27
CA PHE A 93 -2.52 -0.89 -10.23
C PHE A 93 -1.93 -1.01 -11.64
N PRO A 94 -0.60 -0.81 -11.79
CA PRO A 94 0.10 -1.26 -12.97
C PRO A 94 0.08 -2.80 -13.06
N ALA A 95 -0.25 -3.34 -14.22
CA ALA A 95 -0.36 -4.79 -14.47
C ALA A 95 0.21 -5.13 -15.85
N GLY A 96 1.51 -5.36 -15.93
CA GLY A 96 2.22 -5.57 -17.21
C GLY A 96 2.15 -4.33 -18.10
N ASP A 97 1.59 -4.49 -19.29
CA ASP A 97 1.40 -3.39 -20.27
C ASP A 97 0.09 -2.62 -20.06
N HIS A 98 -0.65 -2.97 -19.00
CA HIS A 98 -1.94 -2.37 -18.68
C HIS A 98 -1.91 -1.63 -17.33
N VAL A 99 -2.92 -0.78 -17.14
CA VAL A 99 -3.32 -0.27 -15.84
C VAL A 99 -4.71 -0.79 -15.51
N VAL A 100 -4.87 -1.29 -14.28
CA VAL A 100 -6.14 -1.85 -13.79
C VAL A 100 -6.79 -0.87 -12.84
N ILE A 101 -8.02 -0.46 -13.14
CA ILE A 101 -8.85 0.30 -12.22
C ILE A 101 -9.76 -0.65 -11.47
N CYS A 102 -9.70 -0.58 -10.15
CA CYS A 102 -10.56 -1.34 -9.27
C CYS A 102 -11.84 -0.57 -8.95
N ALA A 103 -12.98 -1.15 -9.29
CA ALA A 103 -14.30 -0.70 -8.89
C ALA A 103 -14.99 -1.78 -8.02
N PRO A 104 -16.07 -1.49 -7.31
CA PRO A 104 -16.70 -2.44 -6.39
C PRO A 104 -17.08 -3.78 -7.02
N ASP A 105 -17.50 -3.78 -8.28
CA ASP A 105 -18.05 -4.92 -9.01
C ASP A 105 -17.17 -5.43 -10.15
N LYS A 106 -16.15 -4.66 -10.56
CA LYS A 106 -15.32 -4.96 -11.73
C LYS A 106 -13.89 -4.47 -11.58
N LEU A 107 -13.00 -5.13 -12.32
CA LEU A 107 -11.66 -4.65 -12.66
C LEU A 107 -11.68 -4.19 -14.11
N TYR A 108 -11.33 -2.92 -14.36
CA TYR A 108 -11.28 -2.34 -15.70
C TYR A 108 -9.82 -2.22 -16.15
N PHE A 109 -9.52 -2.72 -17.33
CA PHE A 109 -8.19 -2.74 -17.92
C PHE A 109 -8.08 -1.67 -19.01
N PHE A 110 -7.03 -0.86 -18.92
CA PHE A 110 -6.69 0.18 -19.89
C PHE A 110 -5.25 0.02 -20.37
N THR A 111 -4.94 0.50 -21.58
CA THR A 111 -3.54 0.67 -21.99
C THR A 111 -2.90 1.82 -21.23
N LYS A 112 -1.58 1.96 -21.32
CA LYS A 112 -0.84 3.08 -20.72
C LYS A 112 -1.27 4.46 -21.27
N GLU A 113 -1.74 4.49 -22.53
CA GLU A 113 -2.28 5.69 -23.18
C GLU A 113 -3.73 5.98 -22.84
N GLY A 114 -4.36 5.12 -22.02
CA GLY A 114 -5.71 5.31 -21.53
C GLY A 114 -6.82 4.70 -22.38
N GLN A 115 -6.50 3.83 -23.34
CA GLN A 115 -7.52 3.14 -24.13
C GLN A 115 -8.12 1.97 -23.33
N TYR A 116 -9.44 1.88 -23.28
CA TYR A 116 -10.13 0.77 -22.67
C TYR A 116 -9.85 -0.55 -23.40
N VAL A 117 -9.60 -1.61 -22.65
CA VAL A 117 -9.31 -2.95 -23.19
C VAL A 117 -10.44 -3.91 -22.87
N ARG A 118 -10.79 -4.05 -21.59
CA ARG A 118 -11.81 -4.99 -21.10
C ARG A 118 -12.19 -4.69 -19.66
N ALA A 119 -13.26 -5.33 -19.19
CA ALA A 119 -13.57 -5.42 -17.76
C ALA A 119 -13.79 -6.87 -17.34
N VAL A 120 -13.39 -7.20 -16.11
CA VAL A 120 -13.57 -8.52 -15.49
C VAL A 120 -14.42 -8.33 -14.23
N PRO A 121 -15.48 -9.14 -14.01
CA PRO A 121 -16.25 -9.09 -12.78
C PRO A 121 -15.38 -9.35 -11.55
N ASN A 122 -15.59 -8.59 -10.50
CA ASN A 122 -14.95 -8.76 -9.21
C ASN A 122 -15.90 -8.35 -8.08
N ASN A 123 -15.65 -8.83 -6.88
CA ASN A 123 -16.38 -8.42 -5.68
C ASN A 123 -15.40 -7.86 -4.65
N LEU A 124 -15.09 -6.57 -4.77
CA LEU A 124 -14.12 -5.90 -3.91
C LEU A 124 -14.56 -5.75 -2.45
N PHE A 125 -15.85 -5.87 -2.15
CA PHE A 125 -16.31 -5.83 -0.75
C PHE A 125 -15.79 -7.02 0.07
N ILE A 126 -15.50 -8.15 -0.60
CA ILE A 126 -15.00 -9.36 0.04
C ILE A 126 -13.50 -9.56 -0.25
N ARG A 127 -13.03 -9.09 -1.44
CA ARG A 127 -11.72 -9.45 -2.00
C ARG A 127 -11.08 -8.23 -2.63
N PHE A 128 -10.19 -7.61 -1.89
CA PHE A 128 -9.50 -6.41 -2.36
C PHE A 128 -8.20 -6.81 -3.09
N PRO A 129 -8.01 -6.42 -4.36
CA PRO A 129 -6.74 -6.63 -5.05
C PRO A 129 -5.63 -5.83 -4.37
N LEU A 130 -4.52 -6.48 -4.09
CA LEU A 130 -3.38 -5.89 -3.38
C LEU A 130 -2.12 -5.82 -4.25
N ALA A 131 -1.95 -6.78 -5.17
CA ALA A 131 -0.82 -6.83 -6.08
C ALA A 131 -1.20 -7.51 -7.40
N PHE A 132 -0.60 -7.09 -8.51
CA PHE A 132 -0.76 -7.67 -9.83
C PHE A 132 0.60 -8.15 -10.34
N GLU A 133 0.69 -9.42 -10.72
CA GLU A 133 1.84 -9.97 -11.45
C GLU A 133 1.80 -9.55 -12.92
N ASN A 134 0.61 -9.71 -13.52
CA ASN A 134 0.31 -9.31 -14.89
C ASN A 134 -1.19 -9.00 -15.03
N GLU A 135 -1.68 -8.80 -16.26
CA GLU A 135 -3.08 -8.48 -16.52
C GLU A 135 -4.07 -9.63 -16.24
N ASN A 136 -3.60 -10.85 -16.01
CA ASN A 136 -4.46 -12.00 -15.72
C ASN A 136 -4.26 -12.57 -14.32
N GLU A 137 -3.15 -12.29 -13.67
CA GLU A 137 -2.78 -12.88 -12.39
C GLU A 137 -2.59 -11.82 -11.33
N PHE A 138 -3.30 -11.96 -10.24
CA PHE A 138 -3.29 -11.00 -9.15
C PHE A 138 -3.64 -11.63 -7.81
N TRP A 139 -3.32 -10.89 -6.75
CA TRP A 139 -3.47 -11.31 -5.38
C TRP A 139 -4.56 -10.50 -4.69
N VAL A 140 -5.41 -11.19 -3.93
CA VAL A 140 -6.50 -10.58 -3.19
C VAL A 140 -6.48 -10.98 -1.72
N ALA A 141 -6.94 -10.08 -0.86
CA ALA A 141 -7.25 -10.35 0.54
C ALA A 141 -8.42 -9.47 0.98
N PRO A 142 -9.02 -9.68 2.17
CA PRO A 142 -10.01 -8.77 2.72
C PRO A 142 -9.44 -7.35 2.87
N GLY A 143 -10.24 -6.34 2.56
CA GLY A 143 -9.83 -4.93 2.70
C GLY A 143 -9.58 -4.54 4.16
N ALA A 144 -10.41 -5.03 5.08
CA ALA A 144 -10.18 -4.96 6.52
C ALA A 144 -10.31 -6.36 7.13
N LEU A 145 -9.52 -6.68 8.14
CA LEU A 145 -9.55 -8.01 8.76
C LEU A 145 -10.93 -8.33 9.36
N GLY A 146 -11.58 -7.36 9.98
CA GLY A 146 -12.91 -7.53 10.58
C GLY A 146 -14.02 -7.88 9.60
N ASP A 147 -13.82 -7.65 8.32
CA ASP A 147 -14.77 -7.95 7.25
C ASP A 147 -14.55 -9.35 6.62
N ALA A 148 -13.54 -10.09 7.11
CA ALA A 148 -13.22 -11.42 6.60
C ALA A 148 -14.30 -12.45 6.98
N PRO A 149 -14.86 -13.18 6.01
CA PRO A 149 -15.89 -14.21 6.27
C PRO A 149 -15.39 -15.30 7.22
N GLY A 150 -16.20 -15.66 8.19
CA GLY A 150 -15.89 -16.77 9.10
C GLY A 150 -14.74 -16.52 10.08
N GLY A 151 -14.23 -15.30 10.18
CA GLY A 151 -13.13 -14.94 11.09
C GLY A 151 -11.78 -15.50 10.65
N VAL A 152 -11.60 -15.71 9.36
CA VAL A 152 -10.32 -16.10 8.72
C VAL A 152 -10.08 -15.20 7.53
N ALA A 153 -8.99 -14.45 7.57
CA ALA A 153 -8.57 -13.65 6.42
C ALA A 153 -7.67 -14.47 5.51
N MET A 154 -8.06 -14.59 4.23
CA MET A 154 -7.36 -15.43 3.25
C MET A 154 -6.58 -14.56 2.27
N VAL A 155 -5.34 -14.95 2.00
CA VAL A 155 -4.58 -14.48 0.85
C VAL A 155 -4.80 -15.46 -0.28
N THR A 156 -5.32 -14.97 -1.40
CA THR A 156 -5.72 -15.80 -2.53
C THR A 156 -5.05 -15.30 -3.81
N HIS A 157 -4.45 -16.20 -4.56
CA HIS A 157 -4.01 -15.97 -5.93
C HIS A 157 -5.18 -16.21 -6.88
N VAL A 158 -5.38 -15.32 -7.84
CA VAL A 158 -6.48 -15.34 -8.81
C VAL A 158 -5.94 -15.30 -10.22
N ASN A 159 -6.30 -16.26 -11.04
CA ASN A 159 -6.08 -16.21 -12.47
C ASN A 159 -7.39 -15.80 -13.17
N ALA A 160 -7.48 -14.55 -13.62
CA ALA A 160 -8.67 -13.99 -14.25
C ALA A 160 -8.97 -14.59 -15.63
N ALA A 161 -7.99 -15.19 -16.31
CA ALA A 161 -8.18 -15.81 -17.62
C ALA A 161 -8.87 -17.16 -17.52
N THR A 162 -8.58 -17.93 -16.47
CA THR A 162 -9.16 -19.26 -16.23
C THR A 162 -10.29 -19.24 -15.20
N GLY A 163 -10.35 -18.20 -14.36
CA GLY A 163 -11.22 -18.13 -13.18
C GLY A 163 -10.74 -19.02 -12.02
N GLU A 164 -9.51 -19.51 -12.08
CA GLU A 164 -8.93 -20.33 -11.02
C GLU A 164 -8.52 -19.46 -9.82
N GLU A 165 -8.80 -19.96 -8.63
CA GLU A 165 -8.49 -19.32 -7.37
C GLU A 165 -7.79 -20.28 -6.44
N THR A 166 -6.67 -19.88 -5.88
CA THR A 166 -5.87 -20.69 -4.96
C THR A 166 -5.64 -19.93 -3.66
N VAL A 167 -6.19 -20.44 -2.55
CA VAL A 167 -5.86 -19.93 -1.21
C VAL A 167 -4.44 -20.36 -0.88
N VAL A 168 -3.55 -19.39 -0.66
CA VAL A 168 -2.13 -19.65 -0.40
C VAL A 168 -1.78 -19.47 1.07
N HIS A 169 -2.52 -18.63 1.79
CA HIS A 169 -2.32 -18.46 3.22
C HIS A 169 -3.62 -18.05 3.93
N GLU A 170 -3.76 -18.51 5.17
CA GLU A 170 -4.88 -18.20 6.04
C GLU A 170 -4.39 -17.56 7.34
N PHE A 171 -5.00 -16.43 7.71
CA PHE A 171 -4.78 -15.75 8.97
C PHE A 171 -5.99 -15.95 9.88
N PRO A 172 -5.93 -16.84 10.89
CA PRO A 172 -6.94 -16.90 11.92
C PRO A 172 -7.01 -15.55 12.65
N LEU A 173 -8.22 -15.01 12.80
CA LEU A 173 -8.43 -13.71 13.43
C LEU A 173 -8.74 -13.86 14.92
N SER A 174 -8.13 -13.03 15.75
CA SER A 174 -8.49 -12.86 17.16
C SER A 174 -9.88 -12.22 17.29
N ASP A 175 -10.48 -12.30 18.47
CA ASP A 175 -11.82 -11.73 18.71
C ASP A 175 -11.85 -10.20 18.54
N THR A 176 -10.73 -9.52 18.78
CA THR A 176 -10.60 -8.07 18.52
C THR A 176 -10.50 -7.76 17.01
N GLU A 177 -9.83 -8.61 16.23
CA GLU A 177 -9.70 -8.44 14.78
C GLU A 177 -11.00 -8.79 14.03
N LYS A 178 -11.89 -9.59 14.62
CA LYS A 178 -13.21 -9.95 14.05
C LYS A 178 -14.25 -8.84 14.19
N GLN A 179 -13.94 -7.77 14.90
CA GLN A 179 -14.88 -6.66 15.01
C GLN A 179 -14.96 -5.91 13.68
N PRO A 180 -16.17 -5.71 13.14
CA PRO A 180 -16.34 -4.97 11.90
C PRO A 180 -15.75 -3.57 12.01
N SER A 181 -14.99 -3.17 11.01
CA SER A 181 -14.42 -1.82 10.94
C SER A 181 -15.47 -0.72 10.78
N GLY A 182 -16.73 -1.10 10.57
CA GLY A 182 -17.80 -0.18 10.21
C GLY A 182 -17.59 0.50 8.85
N GLY A 183 -16.71 -0.08 8.01
CA GLY A 183 -16.32 0.48 6.71
C GLY A 183 -15.29 1.61 6.80
N ALA A 184 -14.81 1.95 8.00
CA ALA A 184 -13.79 2.98 8.15
C ALA A 184 -12.38 2.35 8.12
N LEU A 185 -11.70 2.47 7.00
CA LEU A 185 -10.27 2.17 6.89
C LEU A 185 -9.47 3.40 7.30
N ILE A 186 -8.87 3.35 8.50
CA ILE A 186 -7.97 4.39 8.98
C ILE A 186 -6.55 3.87 8.85
N VAL A 187 -5.83 4.42 7.87
CA VAL A 187 -4.44 4.03 7.60
C VAL A 187 -3.58 4.26 8.85
N GLY A 188 -2.81 3.23 9.21
CA GLY A 188 -1.99 3.23 10.40
C GLY A 188 -2.71 2.86 11.70
N LEU A 189 -4.03 2.63 11.67
CA LEU A 189 -4.81 2.24 12.84
C LEU A 189 -5.62 0.96 12.62
N THR A 190 -6.30 0.85 11.47
CA THR A 190 -7.12 -0.33 11.15
C THR A 190 -6.24 -1.51 10.75
N PRO A 191 -6.39 -2.68 11.39
CA PRO A 191 -5.68 -3.89 10.99
C PRO A 191 -6.06 -4.34 9.57
N GLN A 192 -5.05 -4.58 8.74
CA GLN A 192 -5.19 -4.98 7.33
C GLN A 192 -4.10 -5.97 6.94
N ILE A 193 -4.32 -6.72 5.86
CA ILE A 193 -3.25 -7.38 5.13
C ILE A 193 -2.67 -6.38 4.14
N LEU A 194 -1.36 -6.18 4.21
CA LEU A 194 -0.61 -5.40 3.24
C LEU A 194 0.26 -6.35 2.41
N MET A 195 0.48 -5.99 1.15
CA MET A 195 1.16 -6.84 0.20
C MET A 195 2.01 -6.01 -0.77
N GLY A 196 3.08 -6.63 -1.24
CA GLY A 196 3.92 -6.11 -2.32
C GLY A 196 4.44 -7.24 -3.18
N TYR A 197 4.55 -7.01 -4.49
CA TYR A 197 5.09 -7.95 -5.45
C TYR A 197 6.47 -7.48 -5.94
N ASP A 198 7.45 -8.38 -5.88
CA ASP A 198 8.79 -8.17 -6.43
C ASP A 198 8.92 -8.91 -7.74
N ARG A 199 8.83 -8.17 -8.84
CA ARG A 199 8.93 -8.72 -10.19
C ARG A 199 10.30 -9.29 -10.52
N GLN A 200 11.36 -8.83 -9.84
CA GLN A 200 12.72 -9.30 -10.12
C GLN A 200 12.93 -10.73 -9.61
N SER A 201 12.40 -11.06 -8.44
CA SER A 201 12.52 -12.38 -7.82
C SER A 201 11.25 -13.23 -7.98
N ASP A 202 10.20 -12.68 -8.61
CA ASP A 202 8.88 -13.29 -8.72
C ASP A 202 8.31 -13.73 -7.37
N ARG A 203 8.41 -12.80 -6.38
CA ARG A 203 7.97 -13.04 -5.01
C ARG A 203 6.86 -12.11 -4.60
N VAL A 204 5.89 -12.66 -3.91
CA VAL A 204 4.87 -11.88 -3.22
C VAL A 204 5.16 -11.86 -1.73
N TYR A 205 5.29 -10.67 -1.17
CA TYR A 205 5.41 -10.43 0.27
C TYR A 205 4.09 -9.96 0.82
N PHE A 206 3.69 -10.48 1.99
CA PHE A 206 2.45 -10.08 2.64
C PHE A 206 2.52 -10.23 4.16
N GLY A 207 1.66 -9.52 4.87
CA GLY A 207 1.58 -9.61 6.32
C GLY A 207 0.44 -8.77 6.88
N LYS A 208 0.02 -9.10 8.11
CA LYS A 208 -0.91 -8.25 8.87
C LYS A 208 -0.12 -7.07 9.45
N ASN A 209 -0.57 -5.86 9.20
CA ASN A 209 0.14 -4.65 9.68
C ASN A 209 0.11 -4.46 11.20
N ASN A 210 -0.70 -5.22 11.91
CA ASN A 210 -0.74 -5.31 13.38
C ASN A 210 0.06 -6.50 13.94
N ASP A 211 0.79 -7.22 13.09
CA ASP A 211 1.71 -8.31 13.44
C ASP A 211 3.15 -7.95 12.99
N THR A 212 4.13 -8.62 13.57
CA THR A 212 5.55 -8.44 13.24
C THR A 212 6.08 -9.48 12.27
N THR A 213 5.23 -10.34 11.74
CA THR A 213 5.62 -11.40 10.80
C THR A 213 5.27 -11.01 9.37
N ILE A 214 6.27 -11.06 8.51
CA ILE A 214 6.12 -10.90 7.06
C ILE A 214 6.34 -12.26 6.41
N TYR A 215 5.41 -12.64 5.57
CA TYR A 215 5.43 -13.86 4.78
C TYR A 215 5.82 -13.55 3.35
N TRP A 216 6.39 -14.54 2.66
CA TRP A 216 6.56 -14.46 1.21
C TRP A 216 6.31 -15.82 0.56
N ILE A 217 5.97 -15.77 -0.72
CA ILE A 217 5.75 -16.91 -1.58
C ILE A 217 6.70 -16.79 -2.75
N ASP A 218 7.42 -17.88 -3.03
CA ASP A 218 8.29 -18.00 -4.20
C ASP A 218 7.49 -18.34 -5.46
N ASP A 219 8.12 -18.21 -6.62
CA ASP A 219 7.66 -18.67 -7.92
C ASP A 219 7.00 -20.07 -7.83
N GLY A 220 5.81 -20.16 -8.38
CA GLY A 220 4.99 -21.38 -8.35
C GLY A 220 4.06 -21.53 -7.14
N GLY A 221 4.02 -20.60 -6.19
CA GLY A 221 2.97 -20.51 -5.17
C GLY A 221 2.88 -21.66 -4.16
N THR A 222 3.92 -22.52 -4.09
CA THR A 222 3.87 -23.80 -3.35
C THR A 222 4.45 -23.73 -1.95
N ARG A 223 5.27 -22.73 -1.67
CA ARG A 223 5.95 -22.61 -0.37
C ARG A 223 5.82 -21.20 0.20
N VAL A 224 5.25 -21.13 1.39
CA VAL A 224 5.22 -19.91 2.21
C VAL A 224 6.37 -19.97 3.19
N ASP A 225 7.23 -18.96 3.15
CA ASP A 225 8.29 -18.71 4.12
C ASP A 225 8.00 -17.41 4.89
N SER A 226 8.74 -17.11 5.96
CA SER A 226 8.50 -15.89 6.74
C SER A 226 9.74 -15.44 7.50
N PHE A 227 9.74 -14.15 7.87
CA PHE A 227 10.61 -13.60 8.89
C PHE A 227 9.80 -12.77 9.88
N SER A 228 10.35 -12.58 11.08
CA SER A 228 9.74 -11.70 12.08
C SER A 228 10.72 -10.60 12.45
N PHE A 229 10.19 -9.42 12.75
CA PHE A 229 10.96 -8.29 13.23
C PHE A 229 10.54 -7.88 14.65
N THR A 230 11.33 -7.05 15.29
CA THR A 230 10.96 -6.42 16.56
C THR A 230 10.50 -4.99 16.29
N GLY A 231 9.40 -4.58 16.88
CA GLY A 231 8.86 -3.25 16.75
C GLY A 231 8.08 -2.83 17.99
N VAL A 232 7.83 -1.54 18.11
CA VAL A 232 6.98 -0.98 19.16
C VAL A 232 5.84 -0.24 18.48
N ARG A 233 4.63 -0.56 18.88
CA ARG A 233 3.43 0.17 18.42
C ARG A 233 3.32 1.48 19.20
N GLN A 234 2.96 2.53 18.50
CA GLN A 234 2.77 3.83 19.13
C GLN A 234 1.36 3.93 19.72
N PRO A 235 1.20 4.46 20.96
CA PRO A 235 -0.10 4.68 21.54
C PRO A 235 -0.85 5.79 20.80
N VAL A 236 -2.17 5.64 20.71
CA VAL A 236 -3.08 6.64 20.13
C VAL A 236 -4.06 7.10 21.20
N SER A 237 -4.03 8.39 21.48
CA SER A 237 -4.95 8.96 22.47
C SER A 237 -6.36 9.10 21.91
N GLU A 238 -7.36 9.14 22.82
CA GLU A 238 -8.75 9.47 22.44
C GLU A 238 -8.83 10.83 21.73
N THR A 239 -8.00 11.78 22.12
CA THR A 239 -7.92 13.11 21.49
C THR A 239 -7.47 13.00 20.03
N ASP A 240 -6.46 12.18 19.74
CA ASP A 240 -5.99 11.98 18.36
C ASP A 240 -7.08 11.34 17.49
N LYS A 241 -7.77 10.33 18.02
CA LYS A 241 -8.90 9.68 17.35
C LYS A 241 -10.01 10.68 17.05
N ARG A 242 -10.43 11.49 18.02
CA ARG A 242 -11.46 12.53 17.84
C ARG A 242 -11.04 13.58 16.82
N ASN A 243 -9.79 14.06 16.88
CA ASN A 243 -9.28 15.05 15.94
C ASN A 243 -9.25 14.52 14.50
N HIS A 244 -8.97 13.24 14.30
CA HIS A 244 -9.03 12.62 12.98
C HIS A 244 -10.43 12.72 12.36
N PHE A 245 -11.48 12.54 13.16
CA PHE A 245 -12.86 12.59 12.67
C PHE A 245 -13.51 13.98 12.69
N ALA A 246 -12.92 14.96 13.35
CA ALA A 246 -13.50 16.31 13.48
C ALA A 246 -13.86 16.94 12.12
N ARG A 247 -13.07 16.65 11.08
CA ARG A 247 -13.26 17.15 9.71
C ARG A 247 -14.47 16.54 8.97
N PHE A 248 -15.03 15.43 9.47
CA PHE A 248 -16.12 14.73 8.78
C PHE A 248 -17.51 15.15 9.26
N GLY A 249 -17.61 16.04 10.26
CA GLY A 249 -18.89 16.52 10.76
C GLY A 249 -19.77 15.44 11.40
N ILE A 250 -19.16 14.40 11.97
CA ILE A 250 -19.86 13.29 12.63
C ILE A 250 -20.49 13.79 13.94
N PRO A 251 -21.76 13.51 14.23
CA PRO A 251 -22.39 13.87 15.51
C PRO A 251 -21.66 13.23 16.70
N ASP A 252 -21.53 13.97 17.81
CA ASP A 252 -20.75 13.56 19.00
C ASP A 252 -21.12 12.18 19.55
N GLU A 253 -22.40 11.81 19.55
CA GLU A 253 -22.86 10.49 20.01
C GLU A 253 -22.33 9.35 19.14
N GLN A 254 -22.34 9.53 17.82
CA GLN A 254 -21.78 8.55 16.87
C GLN A 254 -20.26 8.54 16.96
N LEU A 255 -19.64 9.73 17.09
CA LEU A 255 -18.20 9.86 17.23
C LEU A 255 -17.69 9.12 18.48
N ALA A 256 -18.39 9.20 19.60
CA ALA A 256 -17.99 8.50 20.81
C ALA A 256 -17.91 6.98 20.61
N SER A 257 -18.93 6.38 20.00
CA SER A 257 -18.95 4.94 19.72
C SER A 257 -17.89 4.50 18.72
N ILE A 258 -17.62 5.31 17.68
CA ILE A 258 -16.54 5.05 16.72
C ILE A 258 -15.18 5.08 17.41
N VAL A 259 -14.92 6.11 18.21
CA VAL A 259 -13.64 6.31 18.90
C VAL A 259 -13.38 5.17 19.92
N GLU A 260 -14.41 4.72 20.63
CA GLU A 260 -14.33 3.60 21.58
C GLU A 260 -14.00 2.27 20.88
N ALA A 261 -14.50 2.06 19.66
CA ALA A 261 -14.25 0.84 18.89
C ALA A 261 -12.86 0.78 18.25
N LEU A 262 -12.14 1.91 18.17
CA LEU A 262 -10.83 1.96 17.53
C LEU A 262 -9.71 1.50 18.46
N PRO A 263 -8.66 0.84 17.93
CA PRO A 263 -7.47 0.45 18.69
C PRO A 263 -6.81 1.65 19.40
N ASP A 264 -6.19 1.37 20.57
CA ASP A 264 -5.41 2.36 21.33
C ASP A 264 -3.95 2.44 20.90
N GLU A 265 -3.57 1.66 19.92
CA GLU A 265 -2.21 1.62 19.39
C GLU A 265 -2.25 1.61 17.86
N MET A 266 -1.29 2.31 17.25
CA MET A 266 -1.08 2.25 15.81
C MET A 266 -0.65 0.85 15.37
N THR A 267 -0.83 0.55 14.10
CA THR A 267 -0.23 -0.64 13.49
C THR A 267 1.29 -0.49 13.43
N TYR A 268 2.04 -1.61 13.30
CA TYR A 268 3.50 -1.57 13.17
C TYR A 268 3.94 -0.84 11.90
N TYR A 269 3.15 -0.96 10.85
CA TYR A 269 3.37 -0.28 9.57
C TYR A 269 2.03 0.02 8.92
N SER A 270 2.00 1.06 8.13
CA SER A 270 0.81 1.48 7.38
C SER A 270 0.91 1.13 5.90
N ARG A 271 2.13 0.85 5.41
CA ARG A 271 2.39 0.49 4.02
C ARG A 271 3.56 -0.47 3.90
N MET A 272 3.45 -1.38 2.95
CA MET A 272 4.51 -2.28 2.52
C MET A 272 4.82 -1.99 1.06
N GLN A 273 6.11 -1.82 0.75
CA GLN A 273 6.57 -1.65 -0.63
C GLN A 273 7.80 -2.52 -0.85
N ILE A 274 7.89 -3.11 -2.03
CA ILE A 274 9.01 -3.97 -2.39
C ILE A 274 9.77 -3.27 -3.51
N VAL A 275 11.07 -3.07 -3.30
CA VAL A 275 11.96 -2.48 -4.29
C VAL A 275 13.24 -3.30 -4.33
N ASP A 276 13.56 -3.89 -5.48
CA ASP A 276 14.74 -4.74 -5.71
C ASP A 276 14.88 -5.87 -4.68
N GLY A 277 13.78 -6.51 -4.31
CA GLY A 277 13.72 -7.57 -3.32
C GLY A 277 13.80 -7.12 -1.86
N PHE A 278 14.07 -5.84 -1.59
CA PHE A 278 14.02 -5.30 -0.23
C PHE A 278 12.60 -4.93 0.17
N VAL A 279 12.24 -5.27 1.40
CA VAL A 279 10.94 -4.97 1.99
C VAL A 279 11.03 -3.66 2.76
N TYR A 280 10.30 -2.65 2.32
CA TYR A 280 10.18 -1.34 2.96
C TYR A 280 8.86 -1.28 3.72
N LEU A 281 8.93 -1.22 5.04
CA LEU A 281 7.77 -1.02 5.90
C LEU A 281 7.74 0.44 6.34
N LEU A 282 6.72 1.17 5.87
CA LEU A 282 6.54 2.57 6.17
C LEU A 282 5.49 2.74 7.27
N SER A 283 5.76 3.62 8.23
CA SER A 283 4.83 3.94 9.30
C SER A 283 4.71 5.45 9.50
N ALA A 284 3.48 5.89 9.77
CA ALA A 284 3.19 7.26 10.13
C ALA A 284 3.50 7.52 11.61
N ASP A 285 3.75 8.77 11.97
CA ASP A 285 3.97 9.18 13.38
C ASP A 285 2.65 9.39 14.14
N ARG A 286 1.56 9.58 13.40
CA ARG A 286 0.23 9.86 13.95
C ARG A 286 -0.86 9.40 12.99
N ILE A 287 -2.06 9.22 13.49
CA ILE A 287 -3.23 8.94 12.67
C ILE A 287 -3.70 10.18 11.91
N GLY A 288 -4.22 9.97 10.70
CA GLY A 288 -4.77 11.04 9.88
C GLY A 288 -3.74 11.79 9.03
N GLY A 289 -4.18 12.92 8.49
CA GLY A 289 -3.39 13.72 7.55
C GLY A 289 -2.25 14.54 8.18
N ASN A 290 -1.60 15.36 7.36
CA ASN A 290 -0.52 16.27 7.76
C ASN A 290 0.76 15.56 8.23
N GLN A 291 1.07 14.41 7.63
CA GLN A 291 2.34 13.73 7.83
C GLN A 291 3.46 14.52 7.15
N THR A 292 4.42 15.03 7.90
CA THR A 292 5.61 15.69 7.34
C THR A 292 6.68 14.70 6.89
N GLY A 293 6.47 13.43 7.13
CA GLY A 293 7.35 12.34 6.72
C GLY A 293 6.84 10.99 7.21
N LEU A 294 7.54 9.92 6.84
CA LEU A 294 7.25 8.55 7.24
C LEU A 294 8.51 7.89 7.78
N ASN A 295 8.37 7.14 8.87
CA ASN A 295 9.44 6.26 9.33
C ASN A 295 9.51 5.05 8.40
N VAL A 296 10.72 4.58 8.14
CA VAL A 296 10.97 3.46 7.22
C VAL A 296 11.87 2.45 7.90
N ASN A 297 11.44 1.19 7.87
CA ASN A 297 12.26 0.04 8.20
C ASN A 297 12.50 -0.77 6.94
N VAL A 298 13.74 -1.16 6.67
CA VAL A 298 14.13 -1.88 5.45
C VAL A 298 14.69 -3.23 5.81
N PHE A 299 14.13 -4.26 5.19
CA PHE A 299 14.56 -5.66 5.37
C PHE A 299 15.11 -6.19 4.06
N SER A 300 16.22 -6.95 4.15
CA SER A 300 16.77 -7.67 3.01
C SER A 300 15.86 -8.85 2.60
N PRO A 301 16.06 -9.43 1.40
CA PRO A 301 15.24 -10.56 0.91
C PRO A 301 15.25 -11.79 1.82
N ASP A 302 16.28 -11.93 2.69
CA ASP A 302 16.40 -12.98 3.71
C ASP A 302 15.85 -12.57 5.08
N GLY A 303 15.14 -11.43 5.17
CA GLY A 303 14.43 -10.95 6.35
C GLY A 303 15.29 -10.27 7.40
N ARG A 304 16.57 -9.95 7.12
CA ARG A 304 17.39 -9.19 8.06
C ARG A 304 17.00 -7.72 8.06
N HIS A 305 16.77 -7.13 9.22
CA HIS A 305 16.59 -5.69 9.36
C HIS A 305 17.93 -4.99 9.09
N VAL A 306 18.03 -4.29 7.96
CA VAL A 306 19.31 -3.73 7.49
C VAL A 306 19.41 -2.23 7.65
N TYR A 307 18.29 -1.50 7.53
CA TYR A 307 18.26 -0.06 7.68
C TYR A 307 16.97 0.41 8.37
N HIS A 308 17.07 1.51 9.07
CA HIS A 308 15.94 2.29 9.53
C HIS A 308 16.20 3.77 9.25
N GLY A 309 15.16 4.54 9.04
CA GLY A 309 15.28 5.96 8.74
C GLY A 309 13.95 6.65 8.61
N ARG A 310 13.99 7.87 8.03
CA ARG A 310 12.81 8.67 7.83
C ARG A 310 12.84 9.33 6.45
N ILE A 311 11.74 9.23 5.73
CA ILE A 311 11.47 10.03 4.55
C ILE A 311 10.83 11.32 5.04
N GLN A 312 11.54 12.43 4.90
CA GLN A 312 11.08 13.78 5.28
C GLN A 312 10.69 14.53 4.02
N ILE A 313 9.51 15.14 3.99
CA ILE A 313 9.08 16.02 2.90
C ILE A 313 9.49 17.47 3.14
N GLU A 314 9.33 18.33 2.14
CA GLU A 314 9.70 19.74 2.18
C GLU A 314 8.96 20.49 3.30
N ASP A 315 9.61 21.51 3.87
CA ASP A 315 8.99 22.38 4.87
C ASP A 315 7.78 23.12 4.28
N GLY A 316 6.72 23.24 5.09
CA GLY A 316 5.45 23.85 4.67
C GLY A 316 4.54 22.94 3.85
N TRP A 317 4.97 21.70 3.60
CA TRP A 317 4.17 20.68 2.91
C TRP A 317 3.94 19.46 3.82
N HIS A 318 2.90 18.70 3.53
CA HIS A 318 2.63 17.42 4.16
C HIS A 318 2.15 16.39 3.13
N ILE A 319 2.28 15.11 3.45
CA ILE A 319 1.75 14.04 2.61
C ILE A 319 0.22 14.18 2.59
N TYR A 320 -0.34 14.31 1.39
CA TYR A 320 -1.77 14.50 1.21
C TYR A 320 -2.55 13.28 1.69
N SER A 321 -3.59 13.51 2.46
CA SER A 321 -4.60 12.53 2.87
C SER A 321 -4.08 11.33 3.67
N SER A 322 -3.10 10.58 3.19
CA SER A 322 -2.63 9.35 3.82
C SER A 322 -1.18 9.00 3.46
N PRO A 323 -0.50 8.16 4.27
CA PRO A 323 0.81 7.60 3.91
C PRO A 323 0.85 6.90 2.55
N ASP A 324 -0.30 6.46 2.03
CA ASP A 324 -0.40 5.81 0.71
C ASP A 324 -0.10 6.76 -0.44
N CYS A 325 -0.19 8.07 -0.21
CA CYS A 325 0.20 9.10 -1.16
C CYS A 325 1.72 9.27 -1.31
N LEU A 326 2.52 8.32 -0.81
CA LEU A 326 3.96 8.23 -1.04
C LEU A 326 4.32 6.85 -1.61
N GLN A 327 4.98 6.83 -2.76
CA GLN A 327 5.40 5.61 -3.47
C GLN A 327 6.91 5.61 -3.68
N LEU A 328 7.57 4.53 -3.26
CA LEU A 328 8.94 4.20 -3.63
C LEU A 328 8.93 3.43 -4.95
N ALA A 329 9.79 3.79 -5.87
CA ALA A 329 9.96 3.06 -7.13
C ALA A 329 11.39 3.19 -7.62
N ASN A 330 12.11 2.09 -7.70
CA ASN A 330 13.52 2.07 -8.09
C ASN A 330 14.37 3.05 -7.23
N THR A 331 14.96 4.05 -7.85
CA THR A 331 15.75 5.12 -7.20
C THR A 331 14.95 6.42 -7.03
N THR A 332 13.64 6.32 -6.95
CA THR A 332 12.76 7.49 -6.90
C THR A 332 11.71 7.37 -5.79
N VAL A 333 11.28 8.52 -5.30
CA VAL A 333 10.10 8.68 -4.45
C VAL A 333 9.11 9.57 -5.19
N TYR A 334 7.89 9.13 -5.28
CA TYR A 334 6.76 9.95 -5.75
C TYR A 334 5.86 10.25 -4.54
N ALA A 335 5.44 11.48 -4.41
CA ALA A 335 4.54 11.88 -3.35
C ALA A 335 3.47 12.84 -3.87
N VAL A 336 2.26 12.69 -3.36
CA VAL A 336 1.25 13.74 -3.42
C VAL A 336 1.34 14.54 -2.14
N GLN A 337 1.52 15.84 -2.26
CA GLN A 337 1.70 16.75 -1.14
C GLN A 337 0.64 17.85 -1.17
N GLU A 338 0.33 18.38 0.00
CA GLU A 338 -0.58 19.51 0.21
C GLU A 338 0.07 20.52 1.13
N ASP A 339 -0.11 21.80 0.85
CA ASP A 339 0.34 22.90 1.73
C ASP A 339 -0.79 23.35 2.69
N GLU A 340 -0.49 24.29 3.57
CA GLU A 340 -1.46 24.86 4.53
C GLU A 340 -2.63 25.60 3.86
N SER A 341 -2.48 26.02 2.62
CA SER A 341 -3.51 26.69 1.82
C SER A 341 -4.41 25.71 1.06
N GLY A 342 -4.09 24.40 1.10
CA GLY A 342 -4.80 23.36 0.39
C GLY A 342 -4.36 23.16 -1.07
N ASN A 343 -3.28 23.82 -1.51
CA ASN A 343 -2.70 23.59 -2.83
C ASN A 343 -2.05 22.20 -2.86
N LYS A 344 -2.24 21.49 -3.97
CA LYS A 344 -1.72 20.14 -4.13
C LYS A 344 -0.68 20.06 -5.22
N LYS A 345 0.28 19.17 -5.03
CA LYS A 345 1.28 18.85 -6.06
C LYS A 345 1.60 17.37 -6.06
N ILE A 346 1.99 16.87 -7.21
CA ILE A 346 2.72 15.62 -7.34
C ILE A 346 4.18 15.96 -7.50
N ILE A 347 5.04 15.29 -6.77
CA ILE A 347 6.47 15.54 -6.80
C ILE A 347 7.24 14.22 -6.96
N LYS A 348 8.31 14.27 -7.74
CA LYS A 348 9.26 13.17 -7.92
C LYS A 348 10.62 13.58 -7.40
N TYR A 349 11.17 12.74 -6.53
CA TYR A 349 12.51 12.87 -6.02
C TYR A 349 13.40 11.74 -6.51
N ARG A 350 14.66 12.03 -6.78
CA ARG A 350 15.73 11.03 -6.81
C ARG A 350 16.17 10.75 -5.39
N VAL A 351 16.41 9.48 -5.08
CA VAL A 351 16.83 9.05 -3.74
C VAL A 351 17.88 7.96 -3.84
N ALA A 352 18.77 7.92 -2.87
CA ALA A 352 19.67 6.79 -2.67
C ALA A 352 18.95 5.78 -1.75
N LEU A 353 18.29 4.78 -2.33
CA LEU A 353 17.67 3.72 -1.54
C LEU A 353 18.76 2.79 -0.95
N PRO A 354 18.62 2.37 0.31
CA PRO A 354 19.54 1.42 0.91
C PRO A 354 19.46 0.06 0.20
N GLY A 355 20.61 -0.60 0.06
CA GLY A 355 20.72 -1.90 -0.61
C GLY A 355 21.20 -1.84 -2.07
N ARG A 356 21.43 -0.63 -2.59
CA ARG A 356 22.04 -0.40 -3.92
C ARG A 356 23.45 0.12 -3.85
#